data_88da232d681477ff9e17e0e10046a3d8
#
_entry.id   88da232d681477ff9e17e0e10046a3d8
#
_cell.length_a   1.000
_cell.length_b   1.000
_cell.length_c   1.000
_cell.angle_alpha   90.00
_cell.angle_beta   90.00
_cell.angle_gamma   90.00
#
_symmetry.space_group_name_H-M   'P 1'
#
loop_
_entity.id
_entity.type
_entity.pdbx_description
1 polymer ?
#
loop_
_entity_poly.entity_id
_entity_poly.type
_entity_poly.pdbx_seq_one_letter_code
_entity_poly.pdbx_strand_id
1 'polypeptide(L)'
;MFDSAVTHQVHTVLHMASIKPHAGGYRAFLCVAGVRESKVFRTKREAAAWASVREAEIRSAAGKSPGEKHTLGEALQKYGEEVSPGKKGKRWELVRLAGFERSLPVTLAIGKVTPALLGQWRDGRLKSVSAGSVIREIALLSHVFETARREWGWIAANPLADVRRPPSPDHRSRVIARGEVSALLRAMHYTRGPVRSVTHAVACCVLLALRTGLRAGEICSLPWCRVYADYATVDGKTGIRDVALTPKAQRIIEQLRGFDDALVAGIKTATLDALFRKYRSRAGLSGFTFHDTRHTAATWIAQKIPVLDLCKMFGWSNPAMAMVYYNPSASDISKRLSARPALHQ
;
A
#
# COMPACT_ATOMS: atom_id res chain seq x y z
N MET A 1 -51.19 -29.24 -39.13
CA MET A 1 -52.16 -28.13 -39.33
C MET A 1 -51.77 -26.97 -38.44
N PHE A 2 -51.45 -25.92 -39.16
CA PHE A 2 -51.25 -24.52 -38.72
C PHE A 2 -50.10 -24.17 -37.81
N ASP A 3 -49.08 -23.86 -38.50
CA ASP A 3 -47.99 -22.94 -38.29
C ASP A 3 -48.51 -21.52 -37.94
N SER A 4 -47.94 -20.87 -36.99
CA SER A 4 -48.12 -19.44 -36.76
C SER A 4 -46.84 -18.83 -36.25
N ALA A 5 -45.96 -18.54 -37.19
CA ALA A 5 -44.77 -17.73 -36.99
C ALA A 5 -45.17 -16.28 -36.67
N VAL A 6 -44.97 -15.83 -35.44
CA VAL A 6 -45.06 -14.41 -35.07
C VAL A 6 -43.73 -13.73 -35.41
N THR A 7 -43.73 -13.08 -36.55
CA THR A 7 -42.64 -12.22 -37.00
C THR A 7 -42.62 -10.93 -36.17
N HIS A 8 -41.71 -10.79 -35.20
CA HIS A 8 -41.43 -9.51 -34.58
C HIS A 8 -40.70 -8.60 -35.55
N GLN A 9 -41.44 -7.75 -36.24
CA GLN A 9 -40.88 -6.59 -36.92
C GLN A 9 -40.28 -5.63 -35.92
N VAL A 10 -38.94 -5.57 -35.88
CA VAL A 10 -38.20 -4.51 -35.18
C VAL A 10 -38.40 -3.22 -35.99
N HIS A 11 -39.33 -2.40 -35.57
CA HIS A 11 -39.46 -1.03 -36.06
C HIS A 11 -38.23 -0.24 -35.67
N THR A 12 -37.24 -0.11 -36.53
CA THR A 12 -36.15 0.85 -36.41
C THR A 12 -36.74 2.27 -36.58
N VAL A 13 -37.09 2.89 -35.48
CA VAL A 13 -37.53 4.29 -35.46
C VAL A 13 -36.30 5.15 -35.68
N LEU A 14 -36.08 5.56 -36.89
CA LEU A 14 -35.15 6.63 -37.26
C LEU A 14 -35.75 7.95 -36.76
N HIS A 15 -35.45 8.34 -35.52
CA HIS A 15 -35.85 9.66 -35.02
C HIS A 15 -34.85 10.70 -35.52
N MET A 16 -35.30 11.51 -36.50
CA MET A 16 -34.63 12.71 -36.99
C MET A 16 -34.89 13.87 -36.00
N ALA A 17 -33.89 14.79 -35.93
CA ALA A 17 -34.04 16.04 -35.20
C ALA A 17 -35.30 16.83 -35.68
N SER A 18 -36.12 17.31 -34.75
CA SER A 18 -37.31 18.11 -35.06
C SER A 18 -37.04 19.58 -34.67
N ILE A 19 -37.27 20.51 -35.61
CA ILE A 19 -37.11 21.96 -35.38
C ILE A 19 -38.49 22.62 -35.51
N LYS A 20 -38.94 23.26 -34.44
CA LYS A 20 -40.23 23.92 -34.37
C LYS A 20 -40.07 25.41 -34.12
N PRO A 21 -40.92 26.29 -34.69
CA PRO A 21 -40.97 27.70 -34.28
C PRO A 21 -41.25 27.80 -32.77
N HIS A 22 -40.61 28.78 -32.12
CA HIS A 22 -40.77 29.06 -30.69
C HIS A 22 -40.74 30.56 -30.48
N ALA A 23 -41.33 31.05 -29.40
CA ALA A 23 -41.33 32.49 -29.10
C ALA A 23 -39.92 33.08 -29.16
N GLY A 24 -39.70 34.00 -30.15
CA GLY A 24 -38.40 34.61 -30.36
C GLY A 24 -37.37 33.80 -31.14
N GLY A 25 -37.75 32.66 -31.79
CA GLY A 25 -36.81 31.87 -32.58
C GLY A 25 -37.26 30.47 -32.97
N TYR A 26 -36.36 29.53 -32.92
CA TYR A 26 -36.56 28.12 -33.30
C TYR A 26 -36.05 27.20 -32.20
N ARG A 27 -36.83 26.20 -31.77
CA ARG A 27 -36.42 25.17 -30.86
C ARG A 27 -36.10 23.87 -31.59
N ALA A 28 -34.88 23.38 -31.45
CA ALA A 28 -34.49 22.08 -31.89
C ALA A 28 -34.76 21.04 -30.77
N PHE A 29 -35.34 19.91 -31.16
CA PHE A 29 -35.56 18.73 -30.30
C PHE A 29 -34.74 17.58 -30.88
N LEU A 30 -33.98 16.92 -30.03
CA LEU A 30 -33.19 15.71 -30.36
C LEU A 30 -33.73 14.55 -29.53
N CYS A 31 -33.90 13.41 -30.21
CA CYS A 31 -34.14 12.12 -29.54
C CYS A 31 -33.31 11.05 -30.28
N VAL A 32 -32.13 10.77 -29.79
CA VAL A 32 -31.20 9.85 -30.44
C VAL A 32 -30.64 8.89 -29.37
N ALA A 33 -30.68 7.61 -29.62
CA ALA A 33 -30.16 6.56 -28.71
C ALA A 33 -30.63 6.70 -27.25
N GLY A 34 -31.89 7.11 -27.03
CA GLY A 34 -32.47 7.29 -25.69
C GLY A 34 -32.16 8.64 -25.02
N VAL A 35 -31.28 9.43 -25.59
CA VAL A 35 -30.96 10.79 -25.10
C VAL A 35 -31.96 11.79 -25.70
N ARG A 36 -32.61 12.60 -24.82
CA ARG A 36 -33.53 13.65 -25.23
C ARG A 36 -32.97 14.99 -24.82
N GLU A 37 -32.71 15.87 -25.81
CA GLU A 37 -32.23 17.22 -25.57
C GLU A 37 -33.03 18.23 -26.37
N SER A 38 -33.18 19.47 -25.89
CA SER A 38 -33.77 20.57 -26.67
C SER A 38 -33.05 21.87 -26.39
N LYS A 39 -32.88 22.69 -27.42
CA LYS A 39 -32.25 24.02 -27.31
C LYS A 39 -32.93 25.03 -28.24
N VAL A 40 -33.01 26.30 -27.82
CA VAL A 40 -33.60 27.40 -28.59
C VAL A 40 -32.51 28.21 -29.24
N PHE A 41 -32.77 28.63 -30.51
CA PHE A 41 -31.85 29.42 -31.36
C PHE A 41 -32.61 30.58 -32.01
N ARG A 42 -31.88 31.59 -32.41
CA ARG A 42 -32.48 32.75 -33.09
C ARG A 42 -32.92 32.40 -34.50
N THR A 43 -32.19 31.54 -35.20
CA THR A 43 -32.47 31.18 -36.59
C THR A 43 -32.67 29.66 -36.74
N LYS A 44 -33.47 29.26 -37.75
CA LYS A 44 -33.68 27.86 -38.10
C LYS A 44 -32.37 27.17 -38.56
N ARG A 45 -31.46 27.92 -39.18
CA ARG A 45 -30.15 27.45 -39.64
C ARG A 45 -29.23 27.07 -38.46
N GLU A 46 -29.19 27.90 -37.42
CA GLU A 46 -28.44 27.61 -36.20
C GLU A 46 -28.99 26.38 -35.48
N ALA A 47 -30.33 26.27 -35.36
CA ALA A 47 -30.99 25.14 -34.78
C ALA A 47 -30.64 23.82 -35.51
N ALA A 48 -30.63 23.84 -36.85
CA ALA A 48 -30.28 22.71 -37.69
C ALA A 48 -28.78 22.33 -37.56
N ALA A 49 -27.89 23.31 -37.59
CA ALA A 49 -26.46 23.08 -37.41
C ALA A 49 -26.14 22.47 -36.07
N TRP A 50 -26.73 23.00 -34.99
CA TRP A 50 -26.57 22.41 -33.65
C TRP A 50 -27.11 20.99 -33.58
N ALA A 51 -28.30 20.76 -34.14
CA ALA A 51 -28.93 19.46 -34.10
C ALA A 51 -28.10 18.38 -34.83
N SER A 52 -27.54 18.73 -36.00
CA SER A 52 -26.68 17.83 -36.79
C SER A 52 -25.39 17.46 -36.05
N VAL A 53 -24.71 18.46 -35.47
CA VAL A 53 -23.47 18.24 -34.69
C VAL A 53 -23.77 17.35 -33.47
N ARG A 54 -24.81 17.71 -32.71
CA ARG A 54 -25.18 17.02 -31.49
C ARG A 54 -25.66 15.60 -31.73
N GLU A 55 -26.41 15.38 -32.80
CA GLU A 55 -26.82 14.04 -33.24
C GLU A 55 -25.63 13.16 -33.59
N ALA A 56 -24.63 13.69 -34.29
CA ALA A 56 -23.41 12.97 -34.61
C ALA A 56 -22.58 12.61 -33.35
N GLU A 57 -22.51 13.53 -32.40
CA GLU A 57 -21.86 13.30 -31.10
C GLU A 57 -22.54 12.17 -30.31
N ILE A 58 -23.90 12.23 -30.19
CA ILE A 58 -24.68 11.23 -29.46
C ILE A 58 -24.57 9.85 -30.12
N ARG A 59 -24.67 9.77 -31.45
CA ARG A 59 -24.50 8.51 -32.20
C ARG A 59 -23.10 7.95 -32.04
N SER A 60 -22.08 8.80 -32.14
CA SER A 60 -20.68 8.41 -31.89
C SER A 60 -20.48 7.89 -30.47
N ALA A 61 -21.10 8.52 -29.49
CA ALA A 61 -21.04 8.09 -28.09
C ALA A 61 -21.83 6.81 -27.80
N ALA A 62 -23.00 6.63 -28.45
CA ALA A 62 -23.87 5.46 -28.24
C ALA A 62 -23.25 4.15 -28.76
N GLY A 63 -22.40 4.23 -29.80
CA GLY A 63 -21.65 3.08 -30.32
C GLY A 63 -20.38 2.72 -29.57
N LYS A 64 -19.90 3.57 -28.65
CA LYS A 64 -18.68 3.30 -27.90
C LYS A 64 -18.92 2.37 -26.72
N SER A 65 -18.06 1.37 -26.59
CA SER A 65 -18.01 0.54 -25.38
C SER A 65 -17.70 1.39 -24.12
N PRO A 66 -18.07 0.95 -22.91
CA PRO A 66 -17.71 1.68 -21.69
C PRO A 66 -16.22 1.99 -21.61
N GLY A 67 -15.35 1.08 -22.06
CA GLY A 67 -13.91 1.27 -22.09
C GLY A 67 -13.42 2.34 -23.09
N GLU A 68 -14.23 2.73 -24.06
CA GLU A 68 -13.93 3.85 -24.96
C GLU A 68 -14.52 5.18 -24.50
N LYS A 69 -15.49 5.14 -23.56
CA LYS A 69 -16.12 6.32 -22.98
C LYS A 69 -15.32 6.92 -21.82
N HIS A 70 -14.59 6.08 -21.08
CA HIS A 70 -13.84 6.47 -19.91
C HIS A 70 -12.34 6.44 -20.16
N THR A 71 -11.63 7.41 -19.64
CA THR A 71 -10.16 7.51 -19.73
C THR A 71 -9.46 6.80 -18.57
N LEU A 72 -8.18 6.51 -18.74
CA LEU A 72 -7.32 6.00 -17.66
C LEU A 72 -7.26 7.01 -16.49
N GLY A 73 -7.20 8.32 -16.78
CA GLY A 73 -7.20 9.38 -15.76
C GLY A 73 -8.46 9.35 -14.89
N GLU A 74 -9.65 9.24 -15.53
CA GLU A 74 -10.91 9.09 -14.80
C GLU A 74 -10.92 7.87 -13.89
N ALA A 75 -10.34 6.75 -14.34
CA ALA A 75 -10.23 5.56 -13.51
C ALA A 75 -9.32 5.75 -12.29
N LEU A 76 -8.18 6.41 -12.47
CA LEU A 76 -7.25 6.73 -11.37
C LEU A 76 -7.90 7.66 -10.36
N GLN A 77 -8.56 8.72 -10.83
CA GLN A 77 -9.26 9.69 -9.98
C GLN A 77 -10.40 9.02 -9.21
N LYS A 78 -11.31 8.33 -9.90
CA LYS A 78 -12.44 7.63 -9.29
C LYS A 78 -11.99 6.61 -8.23
N TYR A 79 -10.92 5.87 -8.50
CA TYR A 79 -10.35 4.95 -7.53
C TYR A 79 -9.80 5.68 -6.29
N GLY A 80 -9.15 6.82 -6.48
CA GLY A 80 -8.65 7.67 -5.41
C GLY A 80 -9.76 8.22 -4.51
N GLU A 81 -10.92 8.52 -5.09
CA GLU A 81 -12.08 9.09 -4.40
C GLU A 81 -12.94 8.03 -3.71
N GLU A 82 -13.19 6.89 -4.34
CA GLU A 82 -14.15 5.88 -3.86
C GLU A 82 -13.49 4.74 -3.08
N VAL A 83 -12.30 4.27 -3.50
CA VAL A 83 -11.70 3.04 -2.97
C VAL A 83 -10.58 3.32 -1.97
N SER A 84 -9.70 4.29 -2.26
CA SER A 84 -8.56 4.59 -1.39
C SER A 84 -8.94 5.12 0.01
N PRO A 85 -10.02 5.91 0.22
CA PRO A 85 -10.36 6.46 1.53
C PRO A 85 -10.64 5.42 2.61
N GLY A 86 -11.19 4.25 2.24
CA GLY A 86 -11.46 3.13 3.15
C GLY A 86 -10.23 2.36 3.62
N LYS A 87 -9.04 2.68 3.10
CA LYS A 87 -7.81 1.90 3.37
C LYS A 87 -6.88 2.57 4.38
N LYS A 88 -6.24 1.79 5.24
CA LYS A 88 -5.20 2.28 6.16
C LYS A 88 -4.02 2.94 5.43
N GLY A 89 -3.75 2.55 4.17
CA GLY A 89 -2.67 3.06 3.33
C GLY A 89 -3.05 4.21 2.39
N LYS A 90 -4.20 4.85 2.57
CA LYS A 90 -4.76 5.87 1.65
C LYS A 90 -3.77 6.94 1.18
N ARG A 91 -2.98 7.50 2.10
CA ARG A 91 -1.99 8.54 1.77
C ARG A 91 -0.95 8.05 0.77
N TRP A 92 -0.46 6.83 0.95
CA TRP A 92 0.51 6.22 0.04
C TRP A 92 -0.12 5.95 -1.33
N GLU A 93 -1.36 5.43 -1.37
CA GLU A 93 -2.08 5.19 -2.62
C GLU A 93 -2.29 6.48 -3.41
N LEU A 94 -2.80 7.55 -2.76
CA LEU A 94 -3.03 8.83 -3.42
C LEU A 94 -1.75 9.43 -4.02
N VAL A 95 -0.63 9.37 -3.30
CA VAL A 95 0.68 9.81 -3.84
C VAL A 95 1.08 9.00 -5.07
N ARG A 96 0.79 7.69 -5.09
CA ARG A 96 1.11 6.82 -6.24
C ARG A 96 0.16 7.03 -7.41
N LEU A 97 -1.14 7.23 -7.16
CA LEU A 97 -2.12 7.56 -8.20
C LEU A 97 -1.71 8.86 -8.93
N ALA A 98 -1.37 9.92 -8.18
CA ALA A 98 -0.81 11.15 -8.76
C ALA A 98 0.52 10.92 -9.50
N GLY A 99 1.31 9.90 -9.12
CA GLY A 99 2.51 9.46 -9.83
C GLY A 99 2.17 8.80 -11.17
N PHE A 100 1.11 8.00 -11.25
CA PHE A 100 0.63 7.39 -12.48
C PHE A 100 0.10 8.44 -13.45
N GLU A 101 -0.62 9.46 -12.98
CA GLU A 101 -1.10 10.57 -13.80
C GLU A 101 0.03 11.30 -14.54
N ARG A 102 1.22 11.37 -13.96
CA ARG A 102 2.40 11.99 -14.57
C ARG A 102 3.19 11.08 -15.49
N SER A 103 3.01 9.76 -15.38
CA SER A 103 3.87 8.77 -16.06
C SER A 103 3.13 7.89 -17.05
N LEU A 104 1.80 7.95 -17.11
CA LEU A 104 0.95 7.20 -18.01
C LEU A 104 0.12 8.15 -18.89
N PRO A 105 -0.33 7.71 -20.08
CA PRO A 105 -1.17 8.51 -20.95
C PRO A 105 -2.61 8.56 -20.42
N VAL A 106 -2.88 9.44 -19.46
CA VAL A 106 -4.16 9.54 -18.74
C VAL A 106 -5.37 9.90 -19.61
N THR A 107 -5.14 10.54 -20.75
CA THR A 107 -6.19 10.89 -21.73
C THR A 107 -6.59 9.72 -22.62
N LEU A 108 -5.83 8.62 -22.58
CA LEU A 108 -6.13 7.41 -23.36
C LEU A 108 -7.38 6.74 -22.78
N ALA A 109 -8.29 6.31 -23.66
CA ALA A 109 -9.43 5.49 -23.28
C ALA A 109 -8.95 4.22 -22.56
N ILE A 110 -9.56 3.89 -21.40
CA ILE A 110 -9.08 2.78 -20.56
C ILE A 110 -9.10 1.44 -21.27
N GLY A 111 -10.06 1.22 -22.18
CA GLY A 111 -10.16 0.03 -23.03
C GLY A 111 -9.05 -0.08 -24.10
N LYS A 112 -8.31 1.01 -24.36
CA LYS A 112 -7.17 1.04 -25.29
C LYS A 112 -5.82 0.92 -24.60
N VAL A 113 -5.80 0.78 -23.27
CA VAL A 113 -4.56 0.52 -22.52
C VAL A 113 -4.13 -0.91 -22.76
N THR A 114 -2.95 -1.10 -23.37
CA THR A 114 -2.43 -2.42 -23.74
C THR A 114 -1.36 -2.92 -22.77
N PRO A 115 -1.15 -4.25 -22.67
CA PRO A 115 -0.03 -4.83 -21.93
C PRO A 115 1.35 -4.30 -22.39
N ALA A 116 1.51 -4.04 -23.70
CA ALA A 116 2.75 -3.49 -24.25
C ALA A 116 3.07 -2.09 -23.70
N LEU A 117 2.07 -1.19 -23.64
CA LEU A 117 2.21 0.14 -23.05
C LEU A 117 2.61 0.07 -21.59
N LEU A 118 1.95 -0.80 -20.82
CA LEU A 118 2.25 -0.98 -19.39
C LEU A 118 3.60 -1.66 -19.16
N GLY A 119 4.03 -2.54 -20.06
CA GLY A 119 5.38 -3.10 -20.07
C GLY A 119 6.45 -2.04 -20.29
N GLN A 120 6.27 -1.13 -21.24
CA GLN A 120 7.17 0.01 -21.47
C GLN A 120 7.22 0.94 -20.26
N TRP A 121 6.07 1.25 -19.66
CA TRP A 121 6.00 2.04 -18.43
C TRP A 121 6.78 1.35 -17.30
N ARG A 122 6.58 0.05 -17.06
CA ARG A 122 7.32 -0.74 -16.06
C ARG A 122 8.84 -0.62 -16.28
N ASP A 123 9.29 -0.80 -17.52
CA ASP A 123 10.73 -0.77 -17.85
C ASP A 123 11.32 0.63 -17.66
N GLY A 124 10.55 1.67 -18.01
CA GLY A 124 10.90 3.04 -17.71
C GLY A 124 11.02 3.31 -16.19
N ARG A 125 10.07 2.79 -15.40
CA ARG A 125 10.11 2.93 -13.93
C ARG A 125 11.29 2.22 -13.30
N LEU A 126 11.69 1.05 -13.81
CA LEU A 126 12.86 0.30 -13.31
C LEU A 126 14.17 1.06 -13.43
N LYS A 127 14.28 2.03 -14.36
CA LYS A 127 15.46 2.90 -14.47
C LYS A 127 15.58 3.92 -13.32
N SER A 128 14.49 4.22 -12.63
CA SER A 128 14.43 5.29 -11.63
C SER A 128 14.13 4.80 -10.20
N VAL A 129 13.52 3.64 -10.03
CA VAL A 129 13.16 3.08 -8.73
C VAL A 129 13.45 1.58 -8.64
N SER A 130 13.56 1.06 -7.42
CA SER A 130 13.83 -0.36 -7.18
C SER A 130 12.72 -1.28 -7.69
N ALA A 131 13.06 -2.53 -8.05
CA ALA A 131 12.11 -3.56 -8.46
C ALA A 131 10.97 -3.76 -7.44
N GLY A 132 11.27 -3.74 -6.15
CA GLY A 132 10.25 -3.84 -5.09
C GLY A 132 9.28 -2.64 -5.05
N SER A 133 9.69 -1.46 -5.49
CA SER A 133 8.80 -0.30 -5.66
C SER A 133 7.90 -0.47 -6.87
N VAL A 134 8.46 -0.91 -8.00
CA VAL A 134 7.70 -1.18 -9.23
C VAL A 134 6.65 -2.29 -9.00
N ILE A 135 7.00 -3.36 -8.29
CA ILE A 135 6.06 -4.44 -7.95
C ILE A 135 4.86 -3.88 -7.17
N ARG A 136 5.08 -2.98 -6.20
CA ARG A 136 4.00 -2.35 -5.43
C ARG A 136 3.17 -1.39 -6.28
N GLU A 137 3.80 -0.65 -7.20
CA GLU A 137 3.10 0.21 -8.17
C GLU A 137 2.22 -0.61 -9.11
N ILE A 138 2.75 -1.71 -9.67
CA ILE A 138 1.98 -2.65 -10.50
C ILE A 138 0.80 -3.25 -9.72
N ALA A 139 0.99 -3.62 -8.45
CA ALA A 139 -0.09 -4.17 -7.63
C ALA A 139 -1.22 -3.15 -7.41
N LEU A 140 -0.91 -1.89 -7.14
CA LEU A 140 -1.91 -0.83 -7.01
C LEU A 140 -2.63 -0.57 -8.33
N LEU A 141 -1.88 -0.40 -9.42
CA LEU A 141 -2.46 -0.15 -10.74
C LEU A 141 -3.32 -1.33 -11.23
N SER A 142 -2.89 -2.57 -10.96
CA SER A 142 -3.68 -3.76 -11.23
C SER A 142 -5.00 -3.77 -10.45
N HIS A 143 -5.00 -3.26 -9.22
CA HIS A 143 -6.23 -3.14 -8.43
C HIS A 143 -7.16 -2.07 -9.02
N VAL A 144 -6.65 -0.96 -9.57
CA VAL A 144 -7.45 0.04 -10.29
C VAL A 144 -8.15 -0.60 -11.49
N PHE A 145 -7.40 -1.33 -12.35
CA PHE A 145 -7.98 -2.01 -13.50
C PHE A 145 -8.98 -3.11 -13.09
N GLU A 146 -8.70 -3.83 -12.00
CA GLU A 146 -9.61 -4.87 -11.53
C GLU A 146 -10.92 -4.28 -11.00
N THR A 147 -10.88 -3.13 -10.31
CA THR A 147 -12.07 -2.39 -9.88
C THR A 147 -12.84 -1.86 -11.11
N ALA A 148 -12.14 -1.31 -12.09
CA ALA A 148 -12.75 -0.87 -13.35
C ALA A 148 -13.43 -2.01 -14.11
N ARG A 149 -12.89 -3.21 -14.01
CA ARG A 149 -13.47 -4.43 -14.60
C ARG A 149 -14.69 -4.94 -13.82
N ARG A 150 -14.54 -5.14 -12.52
CA ARG A 150 -15.53 -5.85 -11.70
C ARG A 150 -16.69 -4.97 -11.22
N GLU A 151 -16.35 -3.76 -10.77
CA GLU A 151 -17.31 -2.90 -10.10
C GLU A 151 -17.90 -1.87 -11.05
N TRP A 152 -17.08 -1.30 -11.95
CA TRP A 152 -17.57 -0.27 -12.86
C TRP A 152 -17.98 -0.82 -14.25
N GLY A 153 -17.57 -2.03 -14.60
CA GLY A 153 -17.89 -2.63 -15.91
C GLY A 153 -17.29 -1.88 -17.10
N TRP A 154 -16.19 -1.13 -16.89
CA TRP A 154 -15.59 -0.30 -17.94
C TRP A 154 -14.73 -1.10 -18.91
N ILE A 155 -14.10 -2.19 -18.45
CA ILE A 155 -13.22 -3.05 -19.26
C ILE A 155 -13.56 -4.53 -19.05
N ALA A 156 -13.32 -5.34 -20.07
CA ALA A 156 -13.55 -6.78 -20.00
C ALA A 156 -12.42 -7.55 -19.32
N ALA A 157 -11.17 -7.08 -19.46
CA ALA A 157 -9.98 -7.74 -18.92
C ALA A 157 -9.01 -6.73 -18.31
N ASN A 158 -8.22 -7.18 -17.34
CA ASN A 158 -7.18 -6.37 -16.73
C ASN A 158 -5.89 -6.47 -17.58
N PRO A 159 -5.43 -5.38 -18.22
CA PRO A 159 -4.26 -5.43 -19.10
C PRO A 159 -2.94 -5.74 -18.37
N LEU A 160 -2.89 -5.58 -17.04
CA LEU A 160 -1.72 -5.95 -16.23
C LEU A 160 -1.60 -7.45 -15.96
N ALA A 161 -2.64 -8.26 -16.26
CA ALA A 161 -2.56 -9.71 -16.11
C ALA A 161 -1.46 -10.31 -17.00
N ASP A 162 -1.28 -9.76 -18.19
CA ASP A 162 -0.30 -10.23 -19.18
C ASP A 162 1.05 -9.50 -19.10
N VAL A 163 1.23 -8.61 -18.11
CA VAL A 163 2.49 -7.89 -17.90
C VAL A 163 3.39 -8.65 -16.93
N ARG A 164 4.56 -9.10 -17.38
CA ARG A 164 5.55 -9.76 -16.54
C ARG A 164 5.98 -8.82 -15.39
N ARG A 165 5.89 -9.30 -14.17
CA ARG A 165 6.40 -8.59 -12.98
C ARG A 165 7.92 -8.68 -12.91
N PRO A 166 8.60 -7.64 -12.42
CA PRO A 166 10.03 -7.74 -12.10
C PRO A 166 10.29 -8.84 -11.07
N PRO A 167 11.49 -9.43 -11.04
CA PRO A 167 11.87 -10.36 -9.99
C PRO A 167 11.78 -9.67 -8.62
N SER A 168 11.26 -10.40 -7.64
CA SER A 168 11.23 -9.89 -6.26
C SER A 168 12.67 -9.72 -5.76
N PRO A 169 13.02 -8.59 -5.15
CA PRO A 169 14.33 -8.47 -4.53
C PRO A 169 14.48 -9.51 -3.41
N ASP A 170 15.70 -9.99 -3.23
CA ASP A 170 16.03 -10.92 -2.18
C ASP A 170 15.65 -10.38 -0.80
N HIS A 171 15.34 -11.30 0.09
CA HIS A 171 15.02 -10.93 1.47
C HIS A 171 16.23 -10.29 2.14
N ARG A 172 16.04 -9.15 2.78
CA ARG A 172 17.11 -8.45 3.46
C ARG A 172 17.61 -9.29 4.65
N SER A 173 18.83 -9.76 4.58
CA SER A 173 19.46 -10.64 5.59
C SER A 173 20.42 -9.91 6.53
N ARG A 174 20.45 -8.56 6.48
CA ARG A 174 21.39 -7.75 7.25
C ARG A 174 21.18 -7.88 8.76
N VAL A 175 22.12 -8.47 9.45
CA VAL A 175 22.22 -8.52 10.91
C VAL A 175 23.20 -7.45 11.37
N ILE A 176 22.78 -6.59 12.30
CA ILE A 176 23.64 -5.54 12.85
C ILE A 176 24.60 -6.18 13.85
N ALA A 177 25.91 -6.04 13.60
CA ALA A 177 26.93 -6.60 14.46
C ALA A 177 26.97 -5.91 15.84
N ARG A 178 27.39 -6.62 16.87
CA ARG A 178 27.50 -6.04 18.23
C ARG A 178 28.41 -4.81 18.29
N GLY A 179 29.51 -4.81 17.51
CA GLY A 179 30.41 -3.66 17.40
C GLY A 179 29.74 -2.43 16.80
N GLU A 180 28.88 -2.62 15.78
CA GLU A 180 28.10 -1.53 15.16
C GLU A 180 27.07 -0.96 16.14
N VAL A 181 26.37 -1.82 16.90
CA VAL A 181 25.46 -1.37 17.97
C VAL A 181 26.22 -0.53 18.98
N SER A 182 27.40 -0.99 19.44
CA SER A 182 28.21 -0.26 20.41
C SER A 182 28.72 1.09 19.87
N ALA A 183 29.15 1.14 18.60
CA ALA A 183 29.56 2.38 17.94
C ALA A 183 28.39 3.37 17.81
N LEU A 184 27.21 2.88 17.41
CA LEU A 184 25.99 3.69 17.33
C LEU A 184 25.60 4.29 18.69
N LEU A 185 25.61 3.49 19.75
CA LEU A 185 25.27 3.94 21.11
C LEU A 185 26.27 4.96 21.65
N ARG A 186 27.57 4.77 21.37
CA ARG A 186 28.60 5.78 21.69
C ARG A 186 28.37 7.09 20.96
N ALA A 187 28.06 7.05 19.68
CA ALA A 187 27.75 8.25 18.89
C ALA A 187 26.49 8.97 19.40
N MET A 188 25.54 8.24 19.99
CA MET A 188 24.33 8.78 20.64
C MET A 188 24.60 9.24 22.09
N HIS A 189 25.80 9.11 22.60
CA HIS A 189 26.16 9.38 24.00
C HIS A 189 25.26 8.63 24.99
N TYR A 190 24.94 7.38 24.67
CA TYR A 190 24.09 6.55 25.54
C TYR A 190 24.81 6.23 26.86
N THR A 191 24.11 6.49 27.94
CA THR A 191 24.50 6.12 29.29
C THR A 191 23.40 5.31 29.97
N ARG A 192 23.75 4.49 30.95
CA ARG A 192 22.74 3.81 31.79
C ARG A 192 22.18 4.82 32.78
N GLY A 193 20.87 4.85 32.95
CA GLY A 193 20.16 5.74 33.86
C GLY A 193 18.94 6.41 33.22
N PRO A 194 18.25 7.31 33.94
CA PRO A 194 17.05 7.97 33.40
C PRO A 194 17.31 8.75 32.13
N VAL A 195 16.38 8.67 31.20
CA VAL A 195 16.46 9.39 29.93
C VAL A 195 16.29 10.89 30.18
N ARG A 196 17.21 11.70 29.62
CA ARG A 196 17.22 13.16 29.78
C ARG A 196 17.18 13.91 28.43
N SER A 197 17.19 13.21 27.31
CA SER A 197 17.18 13.83 26.00
C SER A 197 16.51 12.94 24.96
N VAL A 198 16.00 13.54 23.89
CA VAL A 198 15.41 12.82 22.75
C VAL A 198 16.41 11.82 22.12
N THR A 199 17.69 12.20 22.03
CA THR A 199 18.74 11.29 21.51
C THR A 199 18.93 10.07 22.41
N HIS A 200 18.90 10.26 23.73
CA HIS A 200 19.00 9.18 24.70
C HIS A 200 17.76 8.26 24.61
N ALA A 201 16.54 8.83 24.47
CA ALA A 201 15.32 8.04 24.21
C ALA A 201 15.43 7.20 22.93
N VAL A 202 15.99 7.75 21.85
CA VAL A 202 16.24 6.99 20.60
C VAL A 202 17.21 5.84 20.82
N ALA A 203 18.28 6.04 21.61
CA ALA A 203 19.22 4.97 21.94
C ALA A 203 18.54 3.84 22.75
N CYS A 204 17.67 4.18 23.70
CA CYS A 204 16.83 3.21 24.42
C CYS A 204 15.88 2.48 23.46
N CYS A 205 15.25 3.16 22.51
CA CYS A 205 14.40 2.54 21.50
C CYS A 205 15.17 1.55 20.62
N VAL A 206 16.42 1.85 20.23
CA VAL A 206 17.29 0.92 19.49
C VAL A 206 17.56 -0.34 20.32
N LEU A 207 17.92 -0.18 21.57
CA LEU A 207 18.17 -1.29 22.48
C LEU A 207 16.90 -2.13 22.72
N LEU A 208 15.77 -1.48 22.91
CA LEU A 208 14.48 -2.15 23.11
C LEU A 208 14.09 -2.95 21.85
N ALA A 209 14.22 -2.36 20.66
CA ALA A 209 13.97 -3.05 19.39
C ALA A 209 14.86 -4.29 19.21
N LEU A 210 16.15 -4.21 19.57
CA LEU A 210 17.09 -5.33 19.52
C LEU A 210 16.77 -6.44 20.54
N ARG A 211 16.04 -6.15 21.63
CA ARG A 211 15.67 -7.13 22.68
C ARG A 211 14.31 -7.76 22.45
N THR A 212 13.40 -7.06 21.79
CA THR A 212 11.99 -7.44 21.68
C THR A 212 11.53 -7.67 20.24
N GLY A 213 12.28 -7.14 19.25
CA GLY A 213 11.85 -7.16 17.86
C GLY A 213 10.69 -6.21 17.54
N LEU A 214 10.31 -5.30 18.44
CA LEU A 214 9.26 -4.32 18.21
C LEU A 214 9.57 -3.42 17.01
N ARG A 215 8.52 -3.06 16.26
CA ARG A 215 8.64 -2.08 15.16
C ARG A 215 8.73 -0.67 15.73
N ALA A 216 9.35 0.24 14.98
CA ALA A 216 9.45 1.66 15.36
C ALA A 216 8.10 2.26 15.77
N GLY A 217 7.05 2.02 14.97
CA GLY A 217 5.69 2.50 15.29
C GLY A 217 5.15 1.91 16.58
N GLU A 218 5.38 0.62 16.83
CA GLU A 218 4.93 -0.07 18.05
C GLU A 218 5.63 0.47 19.31
N ILE A 219 6.93 0.76 19.23
CA ILE A 219 7.68 1.37 20.34
C ILE A 219 7.20 2.79 20.61
N CYS A 220 7.04 3.61 19.55
CA CYS A 220 6.66 5.02 19.71
C CYS A 220 5.20 5.21 20.13
N SER A 221 4.32 4.23 19.89
CA SER A 221 2.91 4.28 20.28
C SER A 221 2.57 3.46 21.53
N LEU A 222 3.55 2.84 22.20
CA LEU A 222 3.33 2.00 23.36
C LEU A 222 2.98 2.88 24.59
N PRO A 223 1.75 2.80 25.13
CA PRO A 223 1.38 3.54 26.31
C PRO A 223 1.84 2.78 27.58
N TRP A 224 2.12 3.51 28.64
CA TRP A 224 2.54 2.92 29.92
C TRP A 224 1.53 1.92 30.49
N CYS A 225 0.23 2.13 30.31
CA CYS A 225 -0.82 1.24 30.78
C CYS A 225 -0.84 -0.14 30.11
N ARG A 226 -0.07 -0.32 29.03
CA ARG A 226 0.09 -1.62 28.31
C ARG A 226 1.44 -2.28 28.56
N VAL A 227 2.20 -1.83 29.54
CA VAL A 227 3.46 -2.42 29.98
C VAL A 227 3.23 -3.16 31.29
N TYR A 228 3.44 -4.45 31.30
CA TYR A 228 3.30 -5.34 32.44
C TYR A 228 4.66 -5.83 32.91
N ALA A 229 4.69 -6.66 33.95
CA ALA A 229 5.93 -7.12 34.57
C ALA A 229 6.85 -7.88 33.60
N ASP A 230 6.30 -8.75 32.76
CA ASP A 230 7.05 -9.68 31.90
C ASP A 230 6.66 -9.62 30.43
N TYR A 231 5.67 -8.79 30.07
CA TYR A 231 5.26 -8.55 28.68
C TYR A 231 4.74 -7.13 28.47
N ALA A 232 4.60 -6.75 27.19
CA ALA A 232 3.90 -5.54 26.79
C ALA A 232 2.90 -5.87 25.68
N THR A 233 1.70 -5.28 25.73
CA THR A 233 0.69 -5.41 24.69
C THR A 233 0.84 -4.29 23.68
N VAL A 234 1.09 -4.64 22.43
CA VAL A 234 1.30 -3.69 21.33
C VAL A 234 0.21 -3.81 20.28
N ASP A 235 -0.17 -2.68 19.69
CA ASP A 235 -1.07 -2.61 18.54
C ASP A 235 -0.24 -2.29 17.29
N GLY A 236 -0.14 -3.24 16.39
CA GLY A 236 0.66 -3.12 15.19
C GLY A 236 -0.16 -3.30 13.91
N LYS A 237 0.52 -3.22 12.77
CA LYS A 237 -0.10 -3.44 11.45
C LYS A 237 -0.82 -4.80 11.33
N THR A 238 -0.37 -5.80 12.09
CA THR A 238 -0.89 -7.18 12.09
C THR A 238 -1.87 -7.47 13.24
N GLY A 239 -2.34 -6.43 13.94
CA GLY A 239 -3.24 -6.54 15.09
C GLY A 239 -2.53 -6.42 16.44
N ILE A 240 -3.31 -6.61 17.49
CA ILE A 240 -2.86 -6.58 18.89
C ILE A 240 -2.15 -7.89 19.22
N ARG A 241 -1.03 -7.80 19.94
CA ARG A 241 -0.29 -8.95 20.44
C ARG A 241 0.52 -8.61 21.67
N ASP A 242 0.86 -9.63 22.44
CA ASP A 242 1.78 -9.55 23.56
C ASP A 242 3.21 -9.85 23.11
N VAL A 243 4.15 -9.10 23.64
CA VAL A 243 5.59 -9.22 23.38
C VAL A 243 6.31 -9.41 24.70
N ALA A 244 6.99 -10.55 24.84
CA ALA A 244 7.73 -10.89 26.06
C ALA A 244 8.84 -9.87 26.35
N LEU A 245 8.95 -9.46 27.61
CA LEU A 245 9.95 -8.55 28.12
C LEU A 245 10.96 -9.28 29.00
N THR A 246 12.13 -9.51 28.47
CA THR A 246 13.25 -10.03 29.29
C THR A 246 13.68 -9.00 30.35
N PRO A 247 14.37 -9.38 31.43
CA PRO A 247 14.89 -8.44 32.44
C PRO A 247 15.78 -7.32 31.84
N LYS A 248 16.42 -7.59 30.69
CA LYS A 248 17.19 -6.57 29.95
C LYS A 248 16.29 -5.57 29.23
N ALA A 249 15.16 -6.01 28.70
CA ALA A 249 14.17 -5.14 28.07
C ALA A 249 13.44 -4.28 29.11
N GLN A 250 13.06 -4.87 30.23
CA GLN A 250 12.44 -4.17 31.36
C GLN A 250 13.32 -3.02 31.89
N ARG A 251 14.62 -3.27 32.08
CA ARG A 251 15.58 -2.24 32.48
C ARG A 251 15.69 -1.08 31.49
N ILE A 252 15.53 -1.35 30.19
CA ILE A 252 15.53 -0.28 29.17
C ILE A 252 14.24 0.53 29.24
N ILE A 253 13.10 -0.12 29.44
CA ILE A 253 11.80 0.55 29.61
C ILE A 253 11.85 1.43 30.88
N GLU A 254 12.43 0.94 31.96
CA GLU A 254 12.54 1.70 33.20
C GLU A 254 13.42 2.97 33.06
N GLN A 255 14.46 2.95 32.22
CA GLN A 255 15.22 4.16 31.90
C GLN A 255 14.38 5.24 31.21
N LEU A 256 13.33 4.85 30.48
CA LEU A 256 12.40 5.76 29.77
C LEU A 256 11.33 6.35 30.70
N ARG A 257 11.18 5.80 31.92
CA ARG A 257 10.18 6.27 32.87
C ARG A 257 10.44 7.72 33.27
N GLY A 258 9.38 8.54 33.25
CA GLY A 258 9.46 9.95 33.54
C GLY A 258 9.96 10.86 32.42
N PHE A 259 10.23 10.28 31.22
CA PHE A 259 10.53 11.07 30.04
C PHE A 259 9.26 11.57 29.33
N ASP A 260 8.20 10.77 29.38
CA ASP A 260 6.85 11.12 28.90
C ASP A 260 5.82 10.37 29.75
N ASP A 261 4.73 11.07 30.13
CA ASP A 261 3.74 10.52 31.06
C ASP A 261 2.78 9.52 30.41
N ALA A 262 2.55 9.62 29.11
CA ALA A 262 1.60 8.80 28.38
C ALA A 262 2.25 7.62 27.65
N LEU A 263 3.37 7.87 26.98
CA LEU A 263 4.03 6.92 26.08
C LEU A 263 5.42 6.52 26.58
N VAL A 264 5.76 5.24 26.46
CA VAL A 264 7.07 4.71 26.86
C VAL A 264 8.22 5.42 26.16
N ALA A 265 8.13 5.66 24.87
CA ALA A 265 9.20 6.29 24.11
C ALA A 265 9.16 7.82 24.13
N GLY A 266 8.00 8.44 24.29
CA GLY A 266 7.79 9.89 24.29
C GLY A 266 8.26 10.61 23.01
N ILE A 267 8.42 9.88 21.90
CA ILE A 267 8.92 10.42 20.64
C ILE A 267 8.10 9.91 19.43
N LYS A 268 8.06 10.72 18.39
CA LYS A 268 7.40 10.33 17.14
C LYS A 268 8.31 9.41 16.30
N THR A 269 7.73 8.48 15.55
CA THR A 269 8.46 7.57 14.65
C THR A 269 9.37 8.31 13.66
N ALA A 270 8.92 9.45 13.14
CA ALA A 270 9.74 10.28 12.23
C ALA A 270 11.00 10.83 12.92
N THR A 271 10.89 11.25 14.18
CA THR A 271 12.02 11.71 15.00
C THR A 271 12.99 10.57 15.27
N LEU A 272 12.46 9.39 15.64
CA LEU A 272 13.27 8.18 15.84
C LEU A 272 14.09 7.85 14.59
N ASP A 273 13.44 7.78 13.43
CA ASP A 273 14.11 7.43 12.17
C ASP A 273 15.15 8.49 11.75
N ALA A 274 14.83 9.77 11.88
CA ALA A 274 15.73 10.87 11.53
C ALA A 274 16.99 10.88 12.41
N LEU A 275 16.83 10.75 13.73
CA LEU A 275 17.98 10.71 14.65
C LEU A 275 18.79 9.42 14.51
N PHE A 276 18.11 8.27 14.31
CA PHE A 276 18.81 7.02 14.02
C PHE A 276 19.72 7.16 12.80
N ARG A 277 19.21 7.69 11.68
CA ARG A 277 20.02 7.91 10.46
C ARG A 277 21.16 8.88 10.70
N LYS A 278 20.91 9.99 11.40
CA LYS A 278 21.94 10.99 11.74
C LYS A 278 23.08 10.36 12.53
N TYR A 279 22.78 9.65 13.61
CA TYR A 279 23.83 9.09 14.48
C TYR A 279 24.49 7.85 13.90
N ARG A 280 23.78 7.06 13.09
CA ARG A 280 24.39 6.00 12.29
C ARG A 280 25.47 6.56 11.35
N SER A 281 25.14 7.64 10.63
CA SER A 281 26.12 8.32 9.76
C SER A 281 27.30 8.90 10.55
N ARG A 282 27.05 9.54 11.71
CA ARG A 282 28.10 10.05 12.60
C ARG A 282 29.02 8.96 13.14
N ALA A 283 28.51 7.76 13.36
CA ALA A 283 29.29 6.60 13.76
C ALA A 283 30.07 5.96 12.61
N GLY A 284 30.03 6.52 11.39
CA GLY A 284 30.66 5.94 10.20
C GLY A 284 29.98 4.66 9.71
N LEU A 285 28.71 4.41 10.12
CA LEU A 285 27.98 3.19 9.81
C LEU A 285 27.01 3.38 8.65
N SER A 286 26.86 2.36 7.82
CA SER A 286 25.97 2.36 6.65
C SER A 286 25.32 0.99 6.43
N GLY A 287 24.46 0.87 5.42
CA GLY A 287 23.89 -0.40 4.96
C GLY A 287 22.74 -0.97 5.80
N PHE A 288 22.29 -0.29 6.87
CA PHE A 288 21.15 -0.71 7.67
C PHE A 288 20.27 0.47 8.11
N THR A 289 19.01 0.16 8.42
CA THR A 289 17.97 1.09 8.90
C THR A 289 17.54 0.71 10.31
N PHE A 290 16.69 1.51 10.96
CA PHE A 290 16.09 1.13 12.24
C PHE A 290 15.32 -0.21 12.13
N HIS A 291 14.69 -0.50 10.99
CA HIS A 291 13.96 -1.75 10.81
C HIS A 291 14.87 -2.99 10.87
N ASP A 292 16.14 -2.86 10.54
CA ASP A 292 17.11 -3.96 10.61
C ASP A 292 17.44 -4.37 12.06
N THR A 293 17.11 -3.54 13.06
CA THR A 293 17.15 -3.95 14.49
C THR A 293 16.18 -5.08 14.77
N ARG A 294 14.99 -5.06 14.12
CA ARG A 294 14.01 -6.15 14.24
C ARG A 294 14.48 -7.41 13.54
N HIS A 295 15.12 -7.33 12.37
CA HIS A 295 15.75 -8.49 11.71
C HIS A 295 16.83 -9.10 12.58
N THR A 296 17.68 -8.25 13.16
CA THR A 296 18.74 -8.66 14.10
C THR A 296 18.15 -9.35 15.34
N ALA A 297 17.10 -8.76 15.93
CA ALA A 297 16.39 -9.37 17.06
C ALA A 297 15.79 -10.71 16.70
N ALA A 298 15.14 -10.83 15.54
CA ALA A 298 14.56 -12.09 15.07
C ALA A 298 15.62 -13.17 14.94
N THR A 299 16.76 -12.89 14.33
CA THR A 299 17.89 -13.84 14.20
C THR A 299 18.42 -14.29 15.57
N TRP A 300 18.56 -13.37 16.54
CA TRP A 300 19.06 -13.72 17.87
C TRP A 300 18.05 -14.48 18.73
N ILE A 301 16.76 -14.17 18.60
CA ILE A 301 15.69 -14.78 19.37
C ILE A 301 15.31 -16.15 18.78
N ALA A 302 15.33 -16.32 17.45
CA ALA A 302 15.05 -17.57 16.77
C ALA A 302 15.95 -18.74 17.22
N GLN A 303 17.14 -18.44 17.73
CA GLN A 303 18.05 -19.45 18.29
C GLN A 303 17.66 -19.93 19.69
N LYS A 304 16.71 -19.23 20.36
CA LYS A 304 16.40 -19.44 21.79
C LYS A 304 15.01 -19.96 22.07
N ILE A 305 14.05 -19.71 21.16
CA ILE A 305 12.65 -20.09 21.34
C ILE A 305 12.15 -20.88 20.11
N PRO A 306 11.10 -21.69 20.25
CA PRO A 306 10.46 -22.38 19.15
C PRO A 306 9.95 -21.42 18.07
N VAL A 307 9.87 -21.92 16.82
CA VAL A 307 9.44 -21.12 15.66
C VAL A 307 8.03 -20.54 15.84
N LEU A 308 7.11 -21.29 16.43
CA LEU A 308 5.74 -20.83 16.67
C LEU A 308 5.68 -19.69 17.70
N ASP A 309 6.48 -19.77 18.76
CA ASP A 309 6.58 -18.68 19.76
C ASP A 309 7.21 -17.44 19.15
N LEU A 310 8.20 -17.61 18.26
CA LEU A 310 8.78 -16.51 17.49
C LEU A 310 7.71 -15.84 16.62
N CYS A 311 6.88 -16.64 15.92
CA CYS A 311 5.77 -16.12 15.11
C CYS A 311 4.79 -15.31 15.96
N LYS A 312 4.37 -15.84 17.11
CA LYS A 312 3.47 -15.18 18.06
C LYS A 312 4.05 -13.84 18.54
N MET A 313 5.29 -13.86 19.03
CA MET A 313 5.99 -12.67 19.54
C MET A 313 6.16 -11.59 18.47
N PHE A 314 6.48 -11.98 17.22
CA PHE A 314 6.70 -11.05 16.10
C PHE A 314 5.41 -10.69 15.35
N GLY A 315 4.30 -11.35 15.61
CA GLY A 315 3.03 -11.14 14.90
C GLY A 315 3.11 -11.57 13.44
N TRP A 316 3.70 -12.73 13.17
CA TRP A 316 3.73 -13.37 11.87
C TRP A 316 2.65 -14.45 11.79
N SER A 317 1.73 -14.29 10.86
CA SER A 317 0.68 -15.28 10.59
C SER A 317 1.18 -16.49 9.79
N ASN A 318 2.28 -16.33 9.04
CA ASN A 318 2.89 -17.39 8.24
C ASN A 318 4.24 -17.80 8.83
N PRO A 319 4.40 -19.07 9.27
CA PRO A 319 5.67 -19.60 9.79
C PRO A 319 6.85 -19.46 8.81
N ALA A 320 6.62 -19.42 7.50
CA ALA A 320 7.66 -19.19 6.51
C ALA A 320 8.44 -17.87 6.77
N MET A 321 7.79 -16.88 7.39
CA MET A 321 8.45 -15.63 7.79
C MET A 321 9.48 -15.84 8.91
N ALA A 322 9.23 -16.77 9.82
CA ALA A 322 10.15 -17.12 10.90
C ALA A 322 11.28 -18.04 10.41
N MET A 323 11.01 -18.90 9.44
CA MET A 323 12.00 -19.83 8.87
C MET A 323 13.19 -19.10 8.23
N VAL A 324 13.01 -17.87 7.75
CA VAL A 324 14.11 -17.02 7.25
C VAL A 324 15.18 -16.79 8.32
N TYR A 325 14.80 -16.78 9.61
CA TYR A 325 15.67 -16.52 10.76
C TYR A 325 16.06 -17.78 11.52
N TYR A 326 15.34 -18.87 11.29
CA TYR A 326 15.56 -20.16 11.94
C TYR A 326 16.38 -21.07 11.03
N ASN A 327 17.69 -21.01 11.17
CA ASN A 327 18.62 -21.81 10.38
C ASN A 327 19.64 -22.53 11.30
N PRO A 328 19.20 -23.49 12.13
CA PRO A 328 20.10 -24.26 12.98
C PRO A 328 20.93 -25.22 12.15
N SER A 329 22.21 -25.40 12.53
CA SER A 329 23.01 -26.49 11.99
C SER A 329 22.54 -27.86 12.48
N ALA A 330 22.89 -28.93 11.77
CA ALA A 330 22.62 -30.30 12.23
C ALA A 330 23.21 -30.55 13.64
N SER A 331 24.37 -29.99 13.96
CA SER A 331 24.99 -30.04 15.28
C SER A 331 24.14 -29.37 16.36
N ASP A 332 23.51 -28.18 16.03
CA ASP A 332 22.62 -27.52 16.98
C ASP A 332 21.36 -28.31 17.25
N ILE A 333 20.83 -28.98 16.23
CA ILE A 333 19.67 -29.89 16.37
C ILE A 333 20.05 -31.09 17.23
N SER A 334 21.20 -31.71 16.95
CA SER A 334 21.70 -32.83 17.74
C SER A 334 21.87 -32.51 19.23
N LYS A 335 22.46 -31.33 19.54
CA LYS A 335 22.59 -30.85 20.93
C LYS A 335 21.23 -30.68 21.62
N ARG A 336 20.22 -30.18 20.90
CA ARG A 336 18.85 -30.02 21.44
C ARG A 336 18.17 -31.36 21.69
N LEU A 337 18.36 -32.32 20.79
CA LEU A 337 17.83 -33.68 20.98
C LEU A 337 18.49 -34.41 22.16
N SER A 338 19.76 -34.10 22.41
CA SER A 338 20.52 -34.69 23.52
C SER A 338 20.29 -33.98 24.86
N ALA A 339 19.74 -32.75 24.85
CA ALA A 339 19.37 -32.05 26.07
C ALA A 339 18.14 -32.75 26.69
N ARG A 340 18.29 -33.30 27.92
CA ARG A 340 17.14 -33.87 28.66
C ARG A 340 16.05 -32.80 28.80
N PRO A 341 14.76 -33.11 28.52
CA PRO A 341 13.67 -32.22 28.86
C PRO A 341 13.72 -31.97 30.37
N ALA A 342 13.68 -30.70 30.77
CA ALA A 342 13.47 -30.37 32.18
C ALA A 342 12.10 -30.98 32.57
N LEU A 343 12.12 -32.03 33.37
CA LEU A 343 10.93 -32.60 33.99
C LEU A 343 10.31 -31.43 34.80
N HIS A 344 9.14 -30.99 34.37
CA HIS A 344 8.33 -30.11 35.19
C HIS A 344 7.94 -30.88 36.45
N GLN A 345 8.59 -30.54 37.59
CA GLN A 345 8.12 -30.82 38.90
C GLN A 345 7.04 -29.84 39.29
#